data_f7d13e528f82bf2b4268261bf206977f
#
_entry.id   f7d13e528f82bf2b4268261bf206977f
#
_cell.length_a   1.000
_cell.length_b   1.000
_cell.length_c   1.000
_cell.angle_alpha   90.00
_cell.angle_beta   90.00
_cell.angle_gamma   90.00
#
_symmetry.space_group_name_H-M   'P 1'
#
loop_
_entity.id
_entity.type
_entity.pdbx_description
1 polymer ?
#
loop_
_entity_poly.entity_id
_entity_poly.type
_entity_poly.pdbx_seq_one_letter_code
_entity_poly.pdbx_strand_id
1 'polypeptide(L)'
;MIFANVSVDREQLTILSQLLLTVFPGCVIHQSCDPLRTMARLSTQKVDAVFTDADTYPDLMQLLDRHDAKTSVYLLCRHDAPPPEETGGVRSVIMYPITRQKIQAALQTVPREIMEVI
;
A
#
# COMPACT_ATOMS: atom_id res chain seq x y z
N MET A 1 -3.32 -13.21 3.29
CA MET A 1 -2.60 -12.04 2.73
C MET A 1 -2.02 -11.21 3.86
N ILE A 2 -0.90 -10.60 3.59
CA ILE A 2 -0.18 -9.75 4.56
C ILE A 2 0.00 -8.38 3.94
N PHE A 3 -0.43 -7.35 4.65
CA PHE A 3 -0.33 -5.95 4.21
C PHE A 3 0.52 -5.14 5.17
N ALA A 4 1.24 -4.16 4.64
CA ALA A 4 1.96 -3.18 5.44
C ALA A 4 1.40 -1.79 5.12
N ASN A 5 0.89 -1.11 6.13
CA ASN A 5 0.30 0.21 5.99
C ASN A 5 1.21 1.23 6.67
N VAL A 6 1.67 2.21 5.90
CA VAL A 6 2.61 3.24 6.38
C VAL A 6 2.02 4.61 6.16
N SER A 7 1.70 5.32 7.23
CA SER A 7 1.18 6.67 7.16
C SER A 7 1.42 7.39 8.47
N VAL A 8 1.63 8.69 8.41
CA VAL A 8 1.70 9.53 9.61
C VAL A 8 0.31 9.85 10.15
N ASP A 9 -0.73 9.60 9.37
CA ASP A 9 -2.12 9.83 9.76
C ASP A 9 -2.72 8.55 10.35
N ARG A 10 -2.87 8.52 11.67
CA ARG A 10 -3.41 7.35 12.38
C ARG A 10 -4.86 7.07 12.05
N GLU A 11 -5.65 8.11 11.84
CA GLU A 11 -7.04 7.95 11.47
C GLU A 11 -7.17 7.24 10.11
N GLN A 12 -6.34 7.64 9.15
CA GLN A 12 -6.28 6.99 7.86
C GLN A 12 -5.87 5.53 7.97
N LEU A 13 -4.88 5.23 8.81
CA LEU A 13 -4.46 3.85 9.03
C LEU A 13 -5.61 3.00 9.59
N THR A 14 -6.39 3.55 10.51
CA THR A 14 -7.53 2.85 11.09
C THR A 14 -8.60 2.55 10.05
N ILE A 15 -8.95 3.54 9.24
CA ILE A 15 -9.97 3.38 8.20
C ILE A 15 -9.51 2.34 7.17
N LEU A 16 -8.28 2.45 6.71
CA LEU A 16 -7.73 1.53 5.72
C LEU A 16 -7.70 0.10 6.26
N SER A 17 -7.28 -0.08 7.50
CA SER A 17 -7.20 -1.41 8.12
C SER A 17 -8.58 -2.06 8.25
N GLN A 18 -9.58 -1.30 8.64
CA GLN A 18 -10.95 -1.80 8.72
C GLN A 18 -11.48 -2.23 7.35
N LEU A 19 -11.20 -1.45 6.33
CA LEU A 19 -11.61 -1.78 4.97
C LEU A 19 -10.89 -3.03 4.45
N LEU A 20 -9.60 -3.16 4.70
CA LEU A 20 -8.83 -4.33 4.30
C LEU A 20 -9.33 -5.59 4.98
N LEU A 21 -9.64 -5.52 6.26
CA LEU A 21 -10.20 -6.67 7.00
C LEU A 21 -11.59 -7.06 6.48
N THR A 22 -12.35 -6.11 5.98
CA THR A 22 -13.65 -6.38 5.38
C THR A 22 -13.52 -7.06 4.02
N VAL A 23 -12.59 -6.59 3.19
CA VAL A 23 -12.37 -7.13 1.84
C VAL A 23 -11.65 -8.47 1.89
N PHE A 24 -10.68 -8.60 2.80
CA PHE A 24 -9.87 -9.81 2.94
C PHE A 24 -9.92 -10.31 4.38
N PRO A 25 -11.00 -11.00 4.78
CA PRO A 25 -11.11 -11.56 6.14
C PRO A 25 -9.93 -12.50 6.42
N GLY A 26 -9.34 -12.35 7.59
CA GLY A 26 -8.19 -13.15 7.98
C GLY A 26 -6.84 -12.62 7.51
N CYS A 27 -6.79 -11.48 6.83
CA CYS A 27 -5.51 -10.88 6.46
C CYS A 27 -4.77 -10.36 7.70
N VAL A 28 -3.45 -10.28 7.58
CA VAL A 28 -2.57 -9.73 8.61
C VAL A 28 -2.15 -8.32 8.17
N ILE A 29 -2.26 -7.36 9.07
CA ILE A 29 -1.94 -5.97 8.77
C ILE A 29 -0.88 -5.47 9.74
N HIS A 30 0.24 -4.99 9.20
CA HIS A 30 1.29 -4.33 9.95
C HIS A 30 1.18 -2.83 9.72
N GLN A 31 0.93 -2.07 10.77
CA GLN A 31 0.80 -0.61 10.69
C GLN A 31 2.03 0.06 11.28
N SER A 32 2.49 1.11 10.63
CA SER A 32 3.60 1.92 11.13
C SER A 32 3.48 3.34 10.60
N CYS A 33 3.96 4.30 11.38
CA CYS A 33 4.15 5.67 10.92
C CYS A 33 5.60 5.93 10.51
N ASP A 34 6.43 4.90 10.52
CA ASP A 34 7.87 5.02 10.24
C ASP A 34 8.26 4.09 9.07
N PRO A 35 8.70 4.66 7.93
CA PRO A 35 9.13 3.84 6.79
C PRO A 35 10.27 2.86 7.13
N LEU A 36 11.15 3.21 8.05
CA LEU A 36 12.25 2.32 8.46
C LEU A 36 11.75 1.05 9.12
N ARG A 37 10.71 1.15 9.95
CA ARG A 37 10.11 -0.03 10.57
C ARG A 37 9.43 -0.91 9.53
N THR A 38 8.81 -0.29 8.55
CA THR A 38 8.21 -1.04 7.44
C THR A 38 9.27 -1.79 6.66
N MET A 39 10.40 -1.17 6.36
CA MET A 39 11.51 -1.84 5.68
C MET A 39 12.06 -3.00 6.48
N ALA A 40 12.20 -2.84 7.79
CA ALA A 40 12.65 -3.93 8.65
C ALA A 40 11.70 -5.13 8.57
N ARG A 41 10.41 -4.86 8.50
CA ARG A 41 9.40 -5.92 8.35
C ARG A 41 9.50 -6.60 6.99
N LEU A 42 9.66 -5.82 5.92
CA LEU A 42 9.76 -6.34 4.56
C LEU A 42 10.99 -7.21 4.36
N SER A 43 12.08 -6.94 5.09
CA SER A 43 13.30 -7.74 4.98
C SER A 43 13.20 -9.09 5.69
N THR A 44 12.24 -9.25 6.61
CA THR A 44 12.07 -10.50 7.37
C THR A 44 10.82 -11.28 7.00
N GLN A 45 9.87 -10.66 6.29
CA GLN A 45 8.59 -11.26 5.99
C GLN A 45 8.10 -10.82 4.62
N LYS A 46 7.56 -11.76 3.85
CA LYS A 46 6.95 -11.43 2.56
C LYS A 46 5.63 -10.70 2.81
N VAL A 47 5.48 -9.55 2.19
CA VAL A 47 4.27 -8.73 2.27
C VAL A 47 3.66 -8.66 0.87
N ASP A 48 2.35 -8.88 0.79
CA ASP A 48 1.64 -8.90 -0.50
C ASP A 48 1.47 -7.50 -1.08
N ALA A 49 1.23 -6.50 -0.23
CA ALA A 49 1.07 -5.12 -0.68
C ALA A 49 1.42 -4.14 0.43
N VAL A 50 1.95 -2.99 0.03
CA VAL A 50 2.25 -1.86 0.91
C VAL A 50 1.36 -0.69 0.52
N PHE A 51 0.66 -0.11 1.50
CA PHE A 51 -0.12 1.11 1.32
C PHE A 51 0.57 2.25 2.02
N THR A 52 0.77 3.35 1.32
CA THR A 52 1.45 4.53 1.86
C THR A 52 0.77 5.80 1.37
N ASP A 53 0.99 6.91 2.07
CA ASP A 53 0.45 8.21 1.65
C ASP A 53 1.52 9.05 0.95
N ALA A 54 1.13 10.23 0.47
CA ALA A 54 2.03 11.11 -0.25
C ALA A 54 3.17 11.64 0.63
N ASP A 55 2.95 11.74 1.95
CA ASP A 55 3.97 12.26 2.88
C ASP A 55 5.08 11.26 3.14
N THR A 56 4.74 9.97 3.24
CA THR A 56 5.72 8.91 3.53
C THR A 56 6.27 8.25 2.27
N TYR A 57 5.60 8.43 1.14
CA TYR A 57 5.95 7.80 -0.12
C TYR A 57 7.40 8.01 -0.56
N PRO A 58 7.94 9.26 -0.56
CA PRO A 58 9.31 9.46 -1.05
C PRO A 58 10.35 8.69 -0.23
N ASP A 59 10.23 8.73 1.09
CA ASP A 59 11.18 8.06 1.97
C ASP A 59 11.08 6.54 1.83
N LEU A 60 9.86 6.02 1.74
CA LEU A 60 9.65 4.59 1.57
C LEU A 60 10.24 4.09 0.25
N MET A 61 10.01 4.82 -0.85
CA MET A 61 10.51 4.40 -2.16
C MET A 61 12.03 4.42 -2.22
N GLN A 62 12.69 5.38 -1.56
CA GLN A 62 14.14 5.40 -1.46
C GLN A 62 14.67 4.16 -0.72
N LEU A 63 14.01 3.79 0.36
CA LEU A 63 14.39 2.60 1.11
C LEU A 63 14.19 1.31 0.31
N LEU A 64 13.09 1.22 -0.42
CA LEU A 64 12.80 0.06 -1.27
C LEU A 64 13.85 -0.09 -2.37
N ASP A 65 14.22 1.02 -3.02
CA ASP A 65 15.25 1.01 -4.06
C ASP A 65 16.61 0.61 -3.49
N ARG A 66 16.96 1.16 -2.34
CA ARG A 66 18.25 0.90 -1.71
C ARG A 66 18.42 -0.57 -1.33
N HIS A 67 17.34 -1.21 -0.94
CA HIS A 67 17.36 -2.62 -0.52
C HIS A 67 16.92 -3.58 -1.62
N ASP A 68 16.70 -3.08 -2.83
CA ASP A 68 16.24 -3.88 -3.98
C ASP A 68 15.00 -4.71 -3.64
N ALA A 69 14.12 -4.12 -2.85
CA ALA A 69 12.90 -4.80 -2.43
C ALA A 69 11.83 -4.72 -3.52
N LYS A 70 11.29 -5.86 -3.89
CA LYS A 70 10.23 -5.96 -4.89
C LYS A 70 8.90 -6.23 -4.20
N THR A 71 8.11 -5.19 -4.04
CA THR A 71 6.78 -5.32 -3.46
C THR A 71 5.83 -4.37 -4.15
N SER A 72 4.55 -4.69 -4.15
CA SER A 72 3.53 -3.83 -4.73
C SER A 72 3.21 -2.69 -3.79
N VAL A 73 3.38 -1.46 -4.24
CA VAL A 73 3.12 -0.26 -3.46
C VAL A 73 1.90 0.45 -4.01
N TYR A 74 0.97 0.80 -3.14
CA TYR A 74 -0.25 1.53 -3.46
C TYR A 74 -0.22 2.88 -2.76
N LEU A 75 -0.41 3.96 -3.52
CA LEU A 75 -0.34 5.32 -3.02
C LEU A 75 -1.74 5.84 -2.71
N LEU A 76 -1.92 6.34 -1.49
CA LEU A 76 -3.18 6.92 -1.03
C LEU A 76 -3.08 8.45 -1.13
N CYS A 77 -3.99 9.07 -1.87
CA CYS A 77 -3.96 10.51 -2.12
C CYS A 77 -5.26 11.19 -1.75
N ARG A 78 -5.15 12.40 -1.20
CA ARG A 78 -6.29 13.27 -0.93
C ARG A 78 -6.65 14.08 -2.16
N HIS A 79 -7.90 14.55 -2.24
CA HIS A 79 -8.34 15.41 -3.32
C HIS A 79 -7.60 16.75 -3.34
N ASP A 80 -7.28 17.28 -2.16
CA ASP A 80 -6.58 18.56 -2.01
C ASP A 80 -5.07 18.44 -2.12
N ALA A 81 -4.56 17.22 -2.19
CA ALA A 81 -3.14 16.93 -2.34
C ALA A 81 -2.98 15.93 -3.49
N PRO A 82 -2.92 16.38 -4.74
CA PRO A 82 -2.81 15.48 -5.88
C PRO A 82 -1.53 14.65 -5.82
N PRO A 83 -1.51 13.48 -6.48
CA PRO A 83 -0.32 12.63 -6.48
C PRO A 83 0.87 13.36 -7.08
N PRO A 84 2.11 13.02 -6.65
CA PRO A 84 3.30 13.55 -7.28
C PRO A 84 3.32 13.24 -8.78
N GLU A 85 3.95 14.09 -9.56
CA GLU A 85 4.04 13.89 -11.00
C GLU A 85 4.72 12.57 -11.36
N GLU A 86 5.71 12.19 -10.55
CA GLU A 86 6.40 10.92 -10.71
C GLU A 86 5.90 9.93 -9.65
N THR A 87 5.17 8.93 -10.09
CA THR A 87 4.72 7.83 -9.23
C THR A 87 5.38 6.52 -9.66
N GLY A 88 6.64 6.60 -10.09
CA GLY A 88 7.40 5.43 -10.50
C GLY A 88 7.48 4.38 -9.39
N GLY A 89 7.23 3.13 -9.73
CA GLY A 89 7.24 2.04 -8.76
C GLY A 89 5.93 1.84 -8.02
N VAL A 90 4.95 2.73 -8.19
CA VAL A 90 3.63 2.59 -7.59
C VAL A 90 2.74 1.76 -8.49
N ARG A 91 2.10 0.75 -7.93
CA ARG A 91 1.21 -0.14 -8.66
C ARG A 91 -0.10 0.55 -9.03
N SER A 92 -0.64 1.33 -8.10
CA SER A 92 -1.89 2.05 -8.30
C SER A 92 -1.98 3.22 -7.32
N VAL A 93 -2.75 4.24 -7.71
CA VAL A 93 -3.07 5.38 -6.85
C VAL A 93 -4.52 5.26 -6.44
N ILE A 94 -4.79 5.37 -5.14
CA ILE A 94 -6.14 5.32 -4.59
C ILE A 94 -6.48 6.69 -4.04
N MET A 95 -7.50 7.33 -4.62
CA MET A 95 -7.92 8.65 -4.20
C MET A 95 -8.95 8.57 -3.07
N TYR A 96 -8.90 9.52 -2.15
CA TYR A 96 -9.89 9.64 -1.08
C TYR A 96 -11.25 10.05 -1.64
N PRO A 97 -12.34 9.64 -1.00
CA PRO A 97 -12.37 8.74 0.16
C PRO A 97 -12.04 7.30 -0.25
N ILE A 98 -11.33 6.60 0.64
CA ILE A 98 -11.00 5.19 0.42
C ILE A 98 -12.27 4.37 0.62
N THR A 99 -12.57 3.50 -0.35
CA THR A 99 -13.76 2.64 -0.29
C THR A 99 -13.37 1.19 -0.56
N ARG A 100 -14.24 0.27 -0.18
CA ARG A 100 -14.07 -1.16 -0.47
C ARG A 100 -13.88 -1.39 -1.97
N GLN A 101 -14.68 -0.73 -2.78
CA GLN A 101 -14.64 -0.89 -4.24
C GLN A 101 -13.30 -0.45 -4.81
N LYS A 102 -12.75 0.67 -4.32
CA LYS A 102 -11.45 1.17 -4.77
C LYS A 102 -10.33 0.21 -4.40
N ILE A 103 -10.37 -0.36 -3.18
CA ILE A 103 -9.39 -1.33 -2.74
C ILE A 103 -9.48 -2.59 -3.58
N GLN A 104 -10.67 -3.11 -3.81
CA GLN A 104 -10.87 -4.29 -4.64
C GLN A 104 -10.38 -4.07 -6.06
N ALA A 105 -10.69 -2.93 -6.65
CA ALA A 105 -10.25 -2.61 -8.00
C ALA A 105 -8.73 -2.53 -8.10
N ALA A 106 -8.09 -1.90 -7.13
CA ALA A 106 -6.63 -1.74 -7.12
C ALA A 106 -5.92 -3.09 -6.99
N LEU A 107 -6.40 -3.95 -6.11
CA LEU A 107 -5.75 -5.24 -5.84
C LEU A 107 -6.09 -6.30 -6.87
N GLN A 108 -7.22 -6.21 -7.54
CA GLN A 108 -7.61 -7.16 -8.58
C GLN A 108 -6.80 -7.03 -9.86
N THR A 109 -6.10 -5.92 -10.06
CA THR A 109 -5.25 -5.76 -11.25
C THR A 109 -4.05 -6.70 -11.23
N VAL A 110 -3.66 -7.23 -10.06
CA VAL A 110 -2.50 -8.10 -9.90
C VAL A 110 -2.79 -9.54 -10.35
N PRO A 111 -3.88 -10.19 -9.88
CA PRO A 111 -4.15 -11.58 -10.28
C PRO A 111 -4.74 -11.73 -11.67
N ARG A 112 -5.12 -10.65 -12.32
CA ARG A 112 -5.76 -10.70 -13.62
C ARG A 112 -4.88 -11.34 -14.69
N GLU A 113 -3.60 -11.08 -14.67
CA GLU A 113 -2.65 -11.66 -15.62
C GLU A 113 -2.53 -13.16 -15.44
N ILE A 114 -2.65 -13.64 -14.23
CA ILE A 114 -2.59 -15.07 -13.92
C ILE A 114 -3.85 -15.76 -14.39
N MET A 115 -4.99 -15.11 -14.27
CA MET A 115 -6.27 -15.69 -14.69
C MET A 115 -6.39 -15.84 -16.20
N GLU A 116 -5.76 -14.97 -16.96
CA GLU A 116 -5.80 -15.02 -18.42
C GLU A 116 -5.01 -16.18 -19.01
N VAL A 117 -4.10 -16.72 -18.25
CA VAL A 117 -3.25 -17.84 -18.68
C VAL A 117 -4.00 -19.16 -18.60
N ILE A 118 -5.04 -19.20 -17.82
CA ILE A 118 -5.84 -20.40 -17.61
C ILE A 118 -6.92 -20.53 -18.69
#